data_05b9305153573f4962d577a9851afa8d
#
_entry.id   05b9305153573f4962d577a9851afa8d
#
_cell.length_a   1.000
_cell.length_b   1.000
_cell.length_c   1.000
_cell.angle_alpha   90.00
_cell.angle_beta   90.00
_cell.angle_gamma   90.00
#
_symmetry.space_group_name_H-M   'P 1'
#
loop_
_entity.id
_entity.type
_entity.pdbx_description
1 polymer ?
#
loop_
_entity_poly.entity_id
_entity_poly.type
_entity_poly.pdbx_seq_one_letter_code
_entity_poly.pdbx_strand_id
1 'polypeptide(L)'
;DISWIIVDEVQDSDEKQLELIDCLKKPQTCFFAVGDPNQVIYSWRGSAFHIFYQLKTKYQATELTLPVNYRSSSEILAVARCFMQQGGTLQGGRESGDKIQIRNMYDPFQEADYLAGRIRELHASGLPYREMAIFYRLQNQSEIFEHVFEKEGIPFEVSLKKTVKDIPVLDWLIRVLRFSVNPKDKNSGIVALADKRYGLGMSVKEAEKTINILSETRKTQTEILKSENAKSGSDICEKMLEFSKVYASKQVALPEDLWSYFSLENHLHPTTASYVEDRTYVMDFFTRMITYQKEQQKNVVEGFSEFLNMASLYGMNILKKEIHNENDTVKLMTLHASKGLEFSHVFITGVNYGLIPLQTKSFEEEEEEQRLFFVGITRAKEHLELSYYTSPGQYRAAPGPSRYLRMIPGNLIEGQEKDRESSATHLQDLKRQILAERAEHIELQEAGKISGGKNPSANTGTKNISVGNEAVTTQKRRVRHPKYGTGSVVREDDMMITVDFDDYGEKELMKMFGGLEELP
;
A
#
# COMPACT_ATOMS: atom_id res chain seq x y z
N ASP A 1 -17.30 33.33 -14.87
CA ASP A 1 -18.55 32.52 -14.83
C ASP A 1 -18.28 31.15 -15.46
N ILE A 2 -18.62 30.08 -14.71
CA ILE A 2 -18.46 28.69 -15.17
C ILE A 2 -19.74 28.32 -15.92
N SER A 3 -19.61 27.97 -17.20
CA SER A 3 -20.73 27.54 -18.02
C SER A 3 -21.00 26.05 -17.91
N TRP A 4 -19.95 25.24 -17.74
CA TRP A 4 -20.03 23.79 -17.63
C TRP A 4 -19.17 23.27 -16.48
N ILE A 5 -19.70 22.32 -15.72
CA ILE A 5 -18.97 21.49 -14.77
C ILE A 5 -19.08 20.06 -15.27
N ILE A 6 -17.94 19.45 -15.57
CA ILE A 6 -17.85 18.06 -16.00
C ILE A 6 -17.07 17.31 -14.93
N VAL A 7 -17.66 16.23 -14.41
CA VAL A 7 -17.04 15.37 -13.37
C VAL A 7 -16.93 13.96 -13.91
N ASP A 8 -15.71 13.48 -14.04
CA ASP A 8 -15.43 12.08 -14.38
C ASP A 8 -15.21 11.26 -13.10
N GLU A 9 -15.45 9.95 -13.17
CA GLU A 9 -15.33 9.01 -12.03
C GLU A 9 -16.07 9.53 -10.77
N VAL A 10 -17.27 10.09 -10.97
CA VAL A 10 -18.02 10.76 -9.90
C VAL A 10 -18.28 9.86 -8.69
N GLN A 11 -18.31 8.54 -8.86
CA GLN A 11 -18.46 7.57 -7.77
C GLN A 11 -17.31 7.58 -6.75
N ASP A 12 -16.16 8.15 -7.10
CA ASP A 12 -15.02 8.28 -6.19
C ASP A 12 -15.01 9.59 -5.39
N SER A 13 -16.00 10.47 -5.65
CA SER A 13 -16.10 11.76 -4.97
C SER A 13 -16.56 11.60 -3.53
N ASP A 14 -15.95 12.37 -2.64
CA ASP A 14 -16.37 12.51 -1.26
C ASP A 14 -17.37 13.67 -1.07
N GLU A 15 -17.94 13.77 0.14
CA GLU A 15 -18.94 14.78 0.49
C GLU A 15 -18.42 16.21 0.33
N LYS A 16 -17.15 16.47 0.64
CA LYS A 16 -16.52 17.80 0.50
C LYS A 16 -16.32 18.20 -0.96
N GLN A 17 -16.02 17.22 -1.82
CA GLN A 17 -15.91 17.44 -3.26
C GLN A 17 -17.29 17.78 -3.86
N LEU A 18 -18.36 17.15 -3.36
CA LEU A 18 -19.73 17.50 -3.74
C LEU A 18 -20.12 18.91 -3.25
N GLU A 19 -19.75 19.29 -2.02
CA GLU A 19 -19.93 20.65 -1.53
C GLU A 19 -19.18 21.68 -2.39
N LEU A 20 -17.97 21.35 -2.84
CA LEU A 20 -17.22 22.21 -3.77
C LEU A 20 -17.97 22.39 -5.10
N ILE A 21 -18.55 21.32 -5.65
CA ILE A 21 -19.37 21.39 -6.87
C ILE A 21 -20.56 22.31 -6.63
N ASP A 22 -21.23 22.22 -5.47
CA ASP A 22 -22.33 23.09 -5.10
C ASP A 22 -21.94 24.57 -5.04
N CYS A 23 -20.78 24.86 -4.46
CA CYS A 23 -20.26 26.24 -4.41
C CYS A 23 -19.96 26.82 -5.80
N LEU A 24 -19.56 25.99 -6.74
CA LEU A 24 -19.20 26.39 -8.10
C LEU A 24 -20.41 26.49 -9.02
N LYS A 25 -21.45 25.67 -8.80
CA LYS A 25 -22.62 25.56 -9.65
C LYS A 25 -23.58 26.71 -9.42
N LYS A 26 -23.86 27.44 -10.50
CA LYS A 26 -24.90 28.47 -10.56
C LYS A 26 -26.13 27.94 -11.32
N PRO A 27 -27.32 28.63 -11.25
CA PRO A 27 -28.50 28.18 -11.97
C PRO A 27 -28.30 27.98 -13.48
N GLN A 28 -27.43 28.79 -14.09
CA GLN A 28 -27.10 28.72 -15.52
C GLN A 28 -25.94 27.74 -15.84
N THR A 29 -25.27 27.16 -14.84
CA THR A 29 -24.17 26.22 -15.05
C THR A 29 -24.73 24.86 -15.42
N CYS A 30 -24.36 24.36 -16.58
CA CYS A 30 -24.63 22.96 -16.97
C CYS A 30 -23.75 22.02 -16.17
N PHE A 31 -24.34 20.92 -15.69
CA PHE A 31 -23.64 19.90 -14.95
C PHE A 31 -23.70 18.56 -15.69
N PHE A 32 -22.57 17.93 -15.88
CA PHE A 32 -22.43 16.62 -16.51
C PHE A 32 -21.50 15.75 -15.66
N ALA A 33 -21.96 14.56 -15.27
CA ALA A 33 -21.17 13.63 -14.48
C ALA A 33 -21.16 12.25 -15.13
N VAL A 34 -20.00 11.62 -15.12
CA VAL A 34 -19.80 10.24 -15.61
C VAL A 34 -19.27 9.38 -14.48
N GLY A 35 -19.72 8.14 -14.41
CA GLY A 35 -19.25 7.19 -13.42
C GLY A 35 -19.93 5.85 -13.53
N ASP A 36 -19.44 4.88 -12.75
CA ASP A 36 -19.97 3.51 -12.69
C ASP A 36 -20.24 3.10 -11.23
N PRO A 37 -21.50 2.83 -10.86
CA PRO A 37 -21.84 2.41 -9.49
C PRO A 37 -21.20 1.06 -9.10
N ASN A 38 -20.87 0.20 -10.08
CA ASN A 38 -20.18 -1.06 -9.80
C ASN A 38 -18.67 -0.89 -9.56
N GLN A 39 -18.14 0.33 -9.69
CA GLN A 39 -16.73 0.65 -9.44
C GLN A 39 -16.51 1.51 -8.18
N VAL A 40 -17.47 1.57 -7.26
CA VAL A 40 -17.34 2.20 -5.93
C VAL A 40 -16.51 1.27 -5.04
N ILE A 41 -15.20 1.53 -4.92
CA ILE A 41 -14.23 0.72 -4.18
C ILE A 41 -13.39 1.53 -3.19
N TYR A 42 -13.83 2.74 -2.85
CA TYR A 42 -13.13 3.67 -1.94
C TYR A 42 -14.04 4.21 -0.84
N SER A 43 -15.02 3.40 -0.36
CA SER A 43 -15.97 3.80 0.69
C SER A 43 -15.25 4.21 1.98
N TRP A 44 -14.12 3.58 2.29
CA TRP A 44 -13.25 3.93 3.41
C TRP A 44 -12.61 5.34 3.31
N ARG A 45 -12.62 5.96 2.13
CA ARG A 45 -12.22 7.36 1.93
C ARG A 45 -13.39 8.33 2.03
N GLY A 46 -14.61 7.85 2.27
CA GLY A 46 -15.82 8.66 2.36
C GLY A 46 -16.54 8.83 1.03
N SER A 47 -16.20 8.05 -0.03
CA SER A 47 -16.99 8.05 -1.25
C SER A 47 -18.39 7.51 -0.95
N ALA A 48 -19.41 8.27 -1.36
CA ALA A 48 -20.79 7.98 -1.02
C ALA A 48 -21.38 6.98 -2.01
N PHE A 49 -21.74 5.78 -1.53
CA PHE A 49 -22.44 4.77 -2.33
C PHE A 49 -23.69 5.32 -3.03
N HIS A 50 -24.35 6.30 -2.40
CA HIS A 50 -25.58 6.92 -2.92
C HIS A 50 -25.34 8.16 -3.80
N ILE A 51 -24.09 8.39 -4.25
CA ILE A 51 -23.75 9.63 -4.97
C ILE A 51 -24.62 9.83 -6.23
N PHE A 52 -24.85 8.79 -7.01
CA PHE A 52 -25.71 8.87 -8.20
C PHE A 52 -27.15 9.27 -7.85
N TYR A 53 -27.70 8.69 -6.79
CA TYR A 53 -29.02 9.06 -6.30
C TYR A 53 -29.07 10.52 -5.79
N GLN A 54 -28.05 10.94 -5.06
CA GLN A 54 -27.91 12.31 -4.58
C GLN A 54 -27.85 13.31 -5.74
N LEU A 55 -27.03 13.05 -6.75
CA LEU A 55 -26.89 13.90 -7.92
C LEU A 55 -28.20 13.98 -8.73
N LYS A 56 -28.86 12.85 -8.94
CA LYS A 56 -30.15 12.77 -9.63
C LYS A 56 -31.23 13.58 -8.90
N THR A 57 -31.32 13.43 -7.57
CA THR A 57 -32.31 14.11 -6.74
C THR A 57 -32.02 15.62 -6.62
N LYS A 58 -30.76 15.96 -6.34
CA LYS A 58 -30.33 17.33 -6.05
C LYS A 58 -30.33 18.23 -7.29
N TYR A 59 -29.84 17.71 -8.41
CA TYR A 59 -29.69 18.49 -9.64
C TYR A 59 -30.75 18.16 -10.68
N GLN A 60 -31.71 17.27 -10.38
CA GLN A 60 -32.73 16.79 -11.31
C GLN A 60 -32.13 16.29 -12.61
N ALA A 61 -30.97 15.59 -12.48
CA ALA A 61 -30.19 15.14 -13.62
C ALA A 61 -30.90 14.02 -14.38
N THR A 62 -30.84 14.09 -15.71
CA THR A 62 -31.27 13.01 -16.59
C THR A 62 -30.21 11.92 -16.61
N GLU A 63 -30.60 10.69 -16.30
CA GLU A 63 -29.72 9.53 -16.30
C GLU A 63 -29.67 8.90 -17.68
N LEU A 64 -28.45 8.73 -18.19
CA LEU A 64 -28.16 8.02 -19.42
C LEU A 64 -27.22 6.85 -19.13
N THR A 65 -27.51 5.68 -19.66
CA THR A 65 -26.69 4.48 -19.47
C THR A 65 -25.90 4.18 -20.73
N LEU A 66 -24.59 3.87 -20.58
CA LEU A 66 -23.72 3.36 -21.64
C LEU A 66 -23.48 1.85 -21.40
N PRO A 67 -24.33 0.95 -21.94
CA PRO A 67 -24.31 -0.46 -21.56
C PRO A 67 -23.22 -1.27 -22.27
N VAL A 68 -22.61 -0.74 -23.34
CA VAL A 68 -21.70 -1.50 -24.19
C VAL A 68 -20.26 -1.37 -23.71
N ASN A 69 -19.65 -2.52 -23.39
CA ASN A 69 -18.24 -2.61 -23.07
C ASN A 69 -17.45 -3.04 -24.31
N TYR A 70 -16.48 -2.25 -24.70
CA TYR A 70 -15.61 -2.48 -25.87
C TYR A 70 -14.23 -3.03 -25.48
N ARG A 71 -13.97 -3.20 -24.18
CA ARG A 71 -12.65 -3.62 -23.66
C ARG A 71 -12.49 -5.13 -23.64
N SER A 72 -13.37 -5.81 -22.96
CA SER A 72 -13.24 -7.22 -22.60
C SER A 72 -13.99 -8.14 -23.56
N SER A 73 -13.50 -9.38 -23.71
CA SER A 73 -14.20 -10.44 -24.46
C SER A 73 -15.55 -10.78 -23.82
N SER A 74 -16.43 -11.43 -24.58
CA SER A 74 -17.79 -11.78 -24.13
C SER A 74 -17.77 -12.74 -22.93
N GLU A 75 -16.79 -13.65 -22.84
CA GLU A 75 -16.60 -14.60 -21.74
C GLU A 75 -16.20 -13.91 -20.46
N ILE A 76 -15.23 -12.98 -20.51
CA ILE A 76 -14.83 -12.17 -19.36
C ILE A 76 -16.01 -11.35 -18.85
N LEU A 77 -16.78 -10.73 -19.75
CA LEU A 77 -17.97 -9.96 -19.37
C LEU A 77 -19.07 -10.84 -18.78
N ALA A 78 -19.23 -12.08 -19.27
CA ALA A 78 -20.19 -13.02 -18.69
C ALA A 78 -19.81 -13.38 -17.24
N VAL A 79 -18.52 -13.55 -16.95
CA VAL A 79 -18.03 -13.74 -15.57
C VAL A 79 -18.21 -12.46 -14.74
N ALA A 80 -17.87 -11.30 -15.29
CA ALA A 80 -18.02 -10.03 -14.57
C ALA A 80 -19.47 -9.77 -14.15
N ARG A 81 -20.45 -10.12 -14.96
CA ARG A 81 -21.89 -9.98 -14.63
C ARG A 81 -22.29 -10.74 -13.37
N CYS A 82 -21.60 -11.83 -13.01
CA CYS A 82 -21.86 -12.56 -11.77
C CYS A 82 -21.58 -11.72 -10.51
N PHE A 83 -20.82 -10.64 -10.65
CA PHE A 83 -20.38 -9.76 -9.57
C PHE A 83 -20.98 -8.35 -9.64
N MET A 84 -21.83 -8.08 -10.62
CA MET A 84 -22.57 -6.81 -10.72
C MET A 84 -23.71 -6.75 -9.71
N GLN A 85 -24.04 -5.53 -9.30
CA GLN A 85 -25.26 -5.30 -8.54
C GLN A 85 -26.51 -5.58 -9.41
N GLN A 86 -27.61 -5.96 -8.75
CA GLN A 86 -28.88 -6.18 -9.44
C GLN A 86 -29.34 -4.92 -10.20
N GLY A 87 -29.72 -5.08 -11.47
CA GLY A 87 -30.17 -4.00 -12.32
C GLY A 87 -29.11 -3.39 -13.25
N GLY A 88 -27.85 -3.79 -13.12
CA GLY A 88 -26.81 -3.36 -14.07
C GLY A 88 -26.95 -4.04 -15.43
N THR A 89 -26.81 -3.27 -16.51
CA THR A 89 -26.76 -3.80 -17.89
C THR A 89 -25.33 -3.66 -18.41
N LEU A 90 -24.73 -4.77 -18.81
CA LEU A 90 -23.40 -4.81 -19.41
C LEU A 90 -23.46 -5.68 -20.68
N GLN A 91 -23.28 -5.06 -21.83
CA GLN A 91 -23.28 -5.73 -23.13
C GLN A 91 -21.86 -5.78 -23.68
N GLY A 92 -21.48 -6.90 -24.30
CA GLY A 92 -20.18 -7.03 -24.97
C GLY A 92 -20.23 -6.40 -26.35
N GLY A 93 -19.26 -5.54 -26.66
CA GLY A 93 -19.03 -5.01 -28.02
C GLY A 93 -17.94 -5.78 -28.78
N ARG A 94 -17.24 -6.74 -28.13
CA ARG A 94 -16.21 -7.60 -28.74
C ARG A 94 -16.74 -9.00 -28.99
N GLU A 95 -16.06 -9.69 -29.91
CA GLU A 95 -16.36 -11.09 -30.25
C GLU A 95 -16.01 -12.04 -29.11
N SER A 96 -16.36 -13.31 -29.25
CA SER A 96 -16.02 -14.39 -28.34
C SER A 96 -14.51 -14.51 -28.14
N GLY A 97 -14.10 -14.70 -26.90
CA GLY A 97 -12.71 -14.92 -26.49
C GLY A 97 -12.51 -16.29 -25.84
N ASP A 98 -11.40 -16.43 -25.13
CA ASP A 98 -11.09 -17.65 -24.40
C ASP A 98 -11.94 -17.76 -23.13
N LYS A 99 -12.25 -19.01 -22.74
CA LYS A 99 -12.87 -19.28 -21.45
C LYS A 99 -11.91 -18.94 -20.32
N ILE A 100 -12.49 -18.64 -19.15
CA ILE A 100 -11.72 -18.29 -17.96
C ILE A 100 -11.00 -19.54 -17.44
N GLN A 101 -9.72 -19.40 -17.11
CA GLN A 101 -8.96 -20.46 -16.47
C GLN A 101 -9.01 -20.32 -14.96
N ILE A 102 -9.24 -21.42 -14.24
CA ILE A 102 -9.17 -21.48 -12.78
C ILE A 102 -8.14 -22.53 -12.38
N ARG A 103 -7.13 -22.12 -11.63
CA ARG A 103 -6.02 -22.97 -11.21
C ARG A 103 -6.06 -23.22 -9.70
N ASN A 104 -5.85 -24.48 -9.36
CA ASN A 104 -5.61 -24.89 -7.97
C ASN A 104 -4.11 -24.96 -7.73
N MET A 105 -3.61 -24.11 -6.83
CA MET A 105 -2.21 -24.11 -6.42
C MET A 105 -2.09 -24.65 -5.00
N TYR A 106 -1.00 -25.35 -4.70
CA TYR A 106 -0.76 -25.81 -3.35
C TYR A 106 -0.52 -24.62 -2.41
N ASP A 107 0.43 -23.77 -2.76
CA ASP A 107 0.79 -22.59 -1.97
C ASP A 107 1.20 -21.39 -2.87
N PRO A 108 1.43 -20.20 -2.29
CA PRO A 108 1.85 -19.01 -3.04
C PRO A 108 3.17 -19.15 -3.81
N PHE A 109 4.08 -20.04 -3.37
CA PHE A 109 5.34 -20.28 -4.08
C PHE A 109 5.11 -21.06 -5.37
N GLN A 110 4.26 -22.10 -5.32
CA GLN A 110 3.87 -22.85 -6.51
C GLN A 110 3.17 -21.95 -7.52
N GLU A 111 2.32 -21.03 -7.06
CA GLU A 111 1.66 -20.08 -7.93
C GLU A 111 2.66 -19.15 -8.62
N ALA A 112 3.61 -18.59 -7.89
CA ALA A 112 4.61 -17.69 -8.45
C ALA A 112 5.53 -18.39 -9.48
N ASP A 113 5.94 -19.62 -9.21
CA ASP A 113 6.72 -20.45 -10.13
C ASP A 113 5.93 -20.78 -11.41
N TYR A 114 4.67 -21.19 -11.25
CA TYR A 114 3.77 -21.45 -12.36
C TYR A 114 3.57 -20.20 -13.23
N LEU A 115 3.30 -19.04 -12.62
CA LEU A 115 3.09 -17.80 -13.36
C LEU A 115 4.37 -17.31 -14.05
N ALA A 116 5.54 -17.51 -13.46
CA ALA A 116 6.82 -17.23 -14.11
C ALA A 116 6.98 -18.06 -15.41
N GLY A 117 6.69 -19.35 -15.36
CA GLY A 117 6.68 -20.23 -16.54
C GLY A 117 5.67 -19.77 -17.60
N ARG A 118 4.44 -19.49 -17.17
CA ARG A 118 3.34 -19.07 -18.04
C ARG A 118 3.62 -17.75 -18.75
N ILE A 119 4.13 -16.76 -18.01
CA ILE A 119 4.51 -15.43 -18.54
C ILE A 119 5.62 -15.57 -19.59
N ARG A 120 6.62 -16.42 -19.37
CA ARG A 120 7.68 -16.68 -20.37
C ARG A 120 7.12 -17.33 -21.64
N GLU A 121 6.21 -18.28 -21.50
CA GLU A 121 5.55 -18.91 -22.66
C GLU A 121 4.76 -17.87 -23.47
N LEU A 122 3.99 -17.02 -22.82
CA LEU A 122 3.22 -15.98 -23.47
C LEU A 122 4.13 -14.95 -24.15
N HIS A 123 5.21 -14.56 -23.48
CA HIS A 123 6.18 -13.65 -24.09
C HIS A 123 6.89 -14.27 -25.29
N ALA A 124 7.27 -15.54 -25.21
CA ALA A 124 7.85 -16.26 -26.33
C ALA A 124 6.88 -16.42 -27.51
N SER A 125 5.58 -16.42 -27.27
CA SER A 125 4.54 -16.39 -28.33
C SER A 125 4.32 -15.00 -28.94
N GLY A 126 5.02 -13.96 -28.45
CA GLY A 126 4.99 -12.60 -28.99
C GLY A 126 4.19 -11.59 -28.16
N LEU A 127 3.63 -11.98 -27.00
CA LEU A 127 2.93 -11.03 -26.13
C LEU A 127 3.94 -10.20 -25.33
N PRO A 128 3.92 -8.86 -25.41
CA PRO A 128 4.79 -8.02 -24.61
C PRO A 128 4.51 -8.17 -23.10
N TYR A 129 5.54 -8.09 -22.27
CA TYR A 129 5.39 -8.16 -20.81
C TYR A 129 4.43 -7.07 -20.27
N ARG A 130 4.42 -5.87 -20.84
CA ARG A 130 3.54 -4.76 -20.44
C ARG A 130 2.04 -5.05 -20.64
N GLU A 131 1.69 -6.04 -21.44
CA GLU A 131 0.30 -6.48 -21.66
C GLU A 131 -0.15 -7.56 -20.66
N MET A 132 0.72 -7.93 -19.71
CA MET A 132 0.46 -8.92 -18.67
C MET A 132 0.46 -8.27 -17.30
N ALA A 133 -0.54 -8.60 -16.47
CA ALA A 133 -0.63 -8.09 -15.11
C ALA A 133 -1.03 -9.18 -14.11
N ILE A 134 -0.42 -9.15 -12.93
CA ILE A 134 -0.79 -9.98 -11.78
C ILE A 134 -1.45 -9.10 -10.74
N PHE A 135 -2.69 -9.45 -10.37
CA PHE A 135 -3.46 -8.75 -9.36
C PHE A 135 -3.57 -9.59 -8.09
N TYR A 136 -3.33 -8.95 -6.99
CA TYR A 136 -3.45 -9.52 -5.65
C TYR A 136 -4.24 -8.59 -4.73
N ARG A 137 -4.66 -9.10 -3.56
CA ARG A 137 -5.48 -8.30 -2.62
C ARG A 137 -4.63 -7.49 -1.64
N LEU A 138 -3.56 -8.07 -1.12
CA LEU A 138 -2.69 -7.47 -0.12
C LEU A 138 -1.31 -7.20 -0.70
N GLN A 139 -0.71 -6.05 -0.36
CA GLN A 139 0.57 -5.62 -0.91
C GLN A 139 1.71 -6.61 -0.63
N ASN A 140 1.72 -7.24 0.53
CA ASN A 140 2.75 -8.22 0.89
C ASN A 140 2.72 -9.51 0.04
N GLN A 141 1.70 -9.71 -0.78
CA GLN A 141 1.69 -10.82 -1.74
C GLN A 141 2.66 -10.59 -2.91
N SER A 142 3.05 -9.33 -3.19
CA SER A 142 4.02 -9.04 -4.26
C SER A 142 5.40 -9.64 -4.00
N GLU A 143 5.83 -9.71 -2.75
CA GLU A 143 7.18 -10.11 -2.37
C GLU A 143 7.60 -11.47 -2.93
N ILE A 144 6.68 -12.43 -2.99
CA ILE A 144 6.96 -13.77 -3.53
C ILE A 144 7.17 -13.69 -5.04
N PHE A 145 6.32 -12.93 -5.76
CA PHE A 145 6.47 -12.73 -7.20
C PHE A 145 7.76 -11.98 -7.52
N GLU A 146 8.09 -10.93 -6.76
CA GLU A 146 9.32 -10.17 -6.93
C GLU A 146 10.54 -11.08 -6.86
N HIS A 147 10.66 -11.90 -5.80
CA HIS A 147 11.79 -12.83 -5.64
C HIS A 147 11.87 -13.91 -6.74
N VAL A 148 10.73 -14.47 -7.14
CA VAL A 148 10.71 -15.48 -8.20
C VAL A 148 11.07 -14.84 -9.55
N PHE A 149 10.51 -13.68 -9.87
CA PHE A 149 10.75 -13.02 -11.16
C PHE A 149 12.19 -12.49 -11.28
N GLU A 150 12.78 -12.00 -10.19
CA GLU A 150 14.21 -11.65 -10.16
C GLU A 150 15.10 -12.85 -10.49
N LYS A 151 14.83 -14.01 -9.87
CA LYS A 151 15.60 -15.26 -10.13
C LYS A 151 15.40 -15.78 -11.54
N GLU A 152 14.21 -15.68 -12.07
CA GLU A 152 13.85 -16.12 -13.42
C GLU A 152 14.16 -15.11 -14.53
N GLY A 153 14.68 -13.93 -14.17
CA GLY A 153 15.04 -12.87 -15.10
C GLY A 153 13.85 -12.27 -15.84
N ILE A 154 12.65 -12.30 -15.25
CA ILE A 154 11.43 -11.69 -15.81
C ILE A 154 11.40 -10.23 -15.40
N PRO A 155 11.34 -9.27 -16.34
CA PRO A 155 11.23 -7.86 -16.00
C PRO A 155 9.85 -7.55 -15.43
N PHE A 156 9.78 -6.92 -14.28
CA PHE A 156 8.52 -6.57 -13.61
C PHE A 156 8.54 -5.17 -13.00
N GLU A 157 7.37 -4.66 -12.71
CA GLU A 157 7.16 -3.40 -12.02
C GLU A 157 6.05 -3.55 -10.97
N VAL A 158 6.35 -3.17 -9.73
CA VAL A 158 5.39 -3.25 -8.62
C VAL A 158 4.69 -1.90 -8.45
N SER A 159 3.36 -1.91 -8.54
CA SER A 159 2.55 -0.72 -8.23
C SER A 159 2.41 -0.55 -6.72
N LEU A 160 3.31 0.20 -6.13
CA LEU A 160 3.22 0.56 -4.72
C LEU A 160 2.20 1.69 -4.54
N LYS A 161 1.10 1.42 -3.84
CA LYS A 161 0.18 2.47 -3.35
C LYS A 161 0.63 3.02 -1.98
N LYS A 162 1.93 3.22 -1.77
CA LYS A 162 2.34 4.05 -0.64
C LYS A 162 2.02 5.49 -1.01
N THR A 163 1.06 6.09 -0.33
CA THR A 163 0.86 7.53 -0.41
C THR A 163 1.99 8.21 0.35
N VAL A 164 2.23 9.48 0.08
CA VAL A 164 3.22 10.26 0.87
C VAL A 164 3.00 10.13 2.38
N LYS A 165 1.75 10.02 2.82
CA LYS A 165 1.38 9.86 4.24
C LYS A 165 1.80 8.50 4.82
N ASP A 166 1.96 7.49 3.98
CA ASP A 166 2.39 6.15 4.40
C ASP A 166 3.91 6.04 4.53
N ILE A 167 4.63 7.09 4.12
CA ILE A 167 6.08 7.21 4.26
C ILE A 167 6.38 8.37 5.21
N PRO A 168 6.61 8.08 6.49
CA PRO A 168 6.72 9.11 7.52
C PRO A 168 7.76 10.20 7.23
N VAL A 169 8.90 9.82 6.63
CA VAL A 169 9.94 10.78 6.26
C VAL A 169 9.47 11.76 5.19
N LEU A 170 8.64 11.33 4.24
CA LEU A 170 8.12 12.21 3.19
C LEU A 170 6.98 13.09 3.69
N ASP A 171 6.09 12.58 4.55
CA ASP A 171 5.06 13.41 5.17
C ASP A 171 5.68 14.56 5.97
N TRP A 172 6.73 14.25 6.74
CA TRP A 172 7.51 15.26 7.46
C TRP A 172 8.22 16.24 6.51
N LEU A 173 8.95 15.74 5.51
CA LEU A 173 9.72 16.57 4.57
C LEU A 173 8.83 17.53 3.77
N ILE A 174 7.66 17.05 3.33
CA ILE A 174 6.70 17.89 2.61
C ILE A 174 6.22 19.04 3.48
N ARG A 175 6.01 18.83 4.77
CA ARG A 175 5.64 19.89 5.71
C ARG A 175 6.76 20.89 5.89
N VAL A 176 8.01 20.42 5.99
CA VAL A 176 9.20 21.28 5.99
C VAL A 176 9.23 22.15 4.73
N LEU A 177 9.10 21.54 3.57
CA LEU A 177 9.18 22.25 2.28
C LEU A 177 8.00 23.20 2.07
N ARG A 178 6.77 22.83 2.45
CA ARG A 178 5.59 23.70 2.33
C ARG A 178 5.76 25.00 3.11
N PHE A 179 6.21 24.90 4.35
CA PHE A 179 6.50 26.10 5.14
C PHE A 179 7.70 26.88 4.57
N SER A 180 8.71 26.19 4.06
CA SER A 180 9.92 26.82 3.45
C SER A 180 9.60 27.65 2.21
N VAL A 181 8.72 27.16 1.33
CA VAL A 181 8.29 27.90 0.12
C VAL A 181 7.20 28.91 0.41
N ASN A 182 6.37 28.65 1.43
CA ASN A 182 5.28 29.54 1.83
C ASN A 182 5.21 29.69 3.37
N PRO A 183 5.91 30.65 3.97
CA PRO A 183 5.90 30.88 5.42
C PRO A 183 4.52 31.26 6.01
N LYS A 184 3.50 31.51 5.17
CA LYS A 184 2.12 31.70 5.62
C LYS A 184 1.45 30.37 6.00
N ASP A 185 1.95 29.25 5.52
CA ASP A 185 1.48 27.90 5.90
C ASP A 185 2.08 27.50 7.28
N LYS A 186 1.72 28.27 8.30
CA LYS A 186 2.21 28.08 9.68
C LYS A 186 1.93 26.67 10.21
N ASN A 187 0.79 26.08 9.81
CA ASN A 187 0.41 24.75 10.24
C ASN A 187 1.41 23.68 9.82
N SER A 188 1.87 23.73 8.56
CA SER A 188 2.92 22.82 8.10
C SER A 188 4.22 22.97 8.91
N GLY A 189 4.63 24.20 9.23
CA GLY A 189 5.79 24.45 10.09
C GLY A 189 5.63 23.89 11.51
N ILE A 190 4.48 24.13 12.13
CA ILE A 190 4.17 23.63 13.49
C ILE A 190 4.26 22.11 13.53
N VAL A 191 3.61 21.42 12.59
CA VAL A 191 3.60 19.95 12.56
C VAL A 191 4.99 19.38 12.26
N ALA A 192 5.77 20.02 11.37
CA ALA A 192 7.14 19.61 11.08
C ALA A 192 8.06 19.70 12.31
N LEU A 193 7.94 20.76 13.10
CA LEU A 193 8.75 20.91 14.34
C LEU A 193 8.29 19.98 15.47
N ALA A 194 6.99 19.69 15.55
CA ALA A 194 6.41 18.81 16.56
C ALA A 194 6.68 17.33 16.29
N ASP A 195 7.09 16.95 15.08
CA ASP A 195 7.40 15.57 14.76
C ASP A 195 8.49 15.01 15.66
N LYS A 196 8.22 13.82 16.27
CA LYS A 196 9.12 13.21 17.26
C LYS A 196 10.24 12.39 16.62
N ARG A 197 10.09 11.99 15.37
CA ARG A 197 11.03 11.10 14.70
C ARG A 197 12.05 11.88 13.87
N TYR A 198 11.58 12.84 13.09
CA TYR A 198 12.40 13.59 12.15
C TYR A 198 12.49 15.08 12.50
N GLY A 199 11.54 15.61 13.26
CA GLY A 199 11.51 17.00 13.73
C GLY A 199 12.27 17.21 15.03
N LEU A 200 11.84 18.19 15.81
CA LEU A 200 12.44 18.54 17.09
C LEU A 200 11.72 17.90 18.29
N GLY A 201 10.63 17.20 18.06
CA GLY A 201 9.81 16.60 19.12
C GLY A 201 9.17 17.62 20.07
N MET A 202 9.03 18.87 19.66
CA MET A 202 8.39 19.93 20.44
C MET A 202 6.92 19.61 20.71
N SER A 203 6.37 20.10 21.82
CA SER A 203 4.92 20.12 21.97
C SER A 203 4.30 21.07 20.91
N VAL A 204 3.06 20.80 20.50
CA VAL A 204 2.36 21.62 19.51
C VAL A 204 2.33 23.10 19.92
N LYS A 205 2.14 23.40 21.22
CA LYS A 205 2.13 24.76 21.76
C LYS A 205 3.50 25.46 21.65
N GLU A 206 4.58 24.73 21.89
CA GLU A 206 5.94 25.26 21.73
C GLU A 206 6.28 25.51 20.27
N ALA A 207 5.96 24.56 19.40
CA ALA A 207 6.13 24.70 17.96
C ALA A 207 5.33 25.89 17.41
N GLU A 208 4.08 26.07 17.84
CA GLU A 208 3.24 27.20 17.47
C GLU A 208 3.84 28.54 17.93
N LYS A 209 4.29 28.61 19.18
CA LYS A 209 4.96 29.80 19.71
C LYS A 209 6.22 30.12 18.90
N THR A 210 7.03 29.10 18.60
CA THR A 210 8.24 29.23 17.81
C THR A 210 7.92 29.76 16.41
N ILE A 211 7.01 29.15 15.68
CA ILE A 211 6.60 29.57 14.32
C ILE A 211 6.03 30.99 14.32
N ASN A 212 5.24 31.38 15.32
CA ASN A 212 4.69 32.73 15.40
C ASN A 212 5.78 33.78 15.65
N ILE A 213 6.68 33.54 16.60
CA ILE A 213 7.83 34.44 16.84
C ILE A 213 8.67 34.58 15.57
N LEU A 214 8.93 33.47 14.85
CA LEU A 214 9.72 33.44 13.63
C LEU A 214 9.05 34.19 12.47
N SER A 215 7.73 34.11 12.36
CA SER A 215 6.96 34.79 11.31
C SER A 215 6.76 36.28 11.56
N GLU A 216 6.77 36.73 12.82
CA GLU A 216 6.55 38.12 13.21
C GLU A 216 7.83 38.93 13.38
N THR A 217 8.91 38.30 13.81
CA THR A 217 10.19 38.95 14.02
C THR A 217 11.10 38.71 12.82
N ARG A 218 11.25 39.72 11.97
CA ARG A 218 12.30 39.76 10.93
C ARG A 218 13.73 39.87 11.52
N LYS A 219 13.92 39.67 12.83
CA LYS A 219 15.20 39.70 13.50
C LYS A 219 15.82 38.31 13.55
N THR A 220 17.08 38.26 13.20
CA THR A 220 17.98 37.10 13.21
C THR A 220 17.87 36.31 14.53
N GLN A 221 17.45 35.09 14.40
CA GLN A 221 17.05 34.16 15.44
C GLN A 221 18.10 33.66 16.40
N THR A 222 19.35 33.91 16.13
CA THR A 222 20.49 33.53 16.99
C THR A 222 20.36 34.05 18.43
N GLU A 223 19.56 35.09 18.66
CA GLU A 223 19.36 35.68 19.99
C GLU A 223 18.20 35.06 20.78
N ILE A 224 17.18 34.50 20.11
CA ILE A 224 15.98 33.96 20.77
C ILE A 224 16.19 32.49 21.19
N LEU A 225 16.95 31.71 20.43
CA LEU A 225 17.23 30.31 20.71
C LEU A 225 18.42 30.08 21.66
N LYS A 226 19.19 31.10 21.93
CA LYS A 226 20.29 31.02 22.91
C LYS A 226 19.83 30.96 24.37
N SER A 227 18.57 31.22 24.66
CA SER A 227 18.11 31.36 26.05
C SER A 227 17.64 30.07 26.72
N GLU A 228 17.24 29.01 26.00
CA GLU A 228 16.81 27.76 26.67
C GLU A 228 17.11 26.53 25.80
N ASN A 229 18.15 25.78 26.15
CA ASN A 229 18.39 24.34 25.86
C ASN A 229 18.29 23.80 24.42
N ALA A 230 18.45 24.59 23.35
CA ALA A 230 18.29 24.15 21.99
C ALA A 230 19.61 23.99 21.21
N LYS A 231 20.41 22.96 21.50
CA LYS A 231 21.70 22.73 20.83
C LYS A 231 21.61 22.05 19.47
N SER A 232 20.46 21.51 19.05
CA SER A 232 20.34 20.80 17.76
C SER A 232 19.17 21.26 16.88
N GLY A 233 18.25 22.06 17.39
CA GLY A 233 16.99 22.38 16.71
C GLY A 233 16.95 23.74 16.01
N SER A 234 17.92 24.62 16.22
CA SER A 234 17.92 25.97 15.64
C SER A 234 18.15 25.98 14.13
N ASP A 235 18.91 25.01 13.63
CA ASP A 235 19.36 24.97 12.23
C ASP A 235 18.21 24.73 11.25
N ILE A 236 17.33 23.76 11.49
CA ILE A 236 16.21 23.47 10.59
C ILE A 236 15.20 24.63 10.52
N CYS A 237 14.92 25.28 11.66
CA CYS A 237 14.00 26.42 11.70
C CYS A 237 14.51 27.60 10.86
N GLU A 238 15.79 27.94 11.00
CA GLU A 238 16.45 29.01 10.26
C GLU A 238 16.44 28.70 8.76
N LYS A 239 16.81 27.47 8.38
CA LYS A 239 16.81 27.02 6.99
C LYS A 239 15.43 27.04 6.35
N MET A 240 14.39 26.62 7.08
CA MET A 240 13.02 26.70 6.59
C MET A 240 12.60 28.13 6.27
N LEU A 241 12.97 29.09 7.08
CA LEU A 241 12.61 30.52 6.87
C LEU A 241 13.43 31.21 5.80
N GLU A 242 14.70 30.85 5.68
CA GLU A 242 15.61 31.47 4.73
C GLU A 242 15.53 30.84 3.33
N PHE A 243 14.94 29.65 3.21
CA PHE A 243 14.86 28.91 1.94
C PHE A 243 14.39 29.78 0.78
N SER A 244 13.25 30.44 0.95
CA SER A 244 12.69 31.30 -0.11
C SER A 244 13.62 32.43 -0.51
N LYS A 245 14.42 32.98 0.40
CA LYS A 245 15.40 34.03 0.08
C LYS A 245 16.61 33.46 -0.65
N VAL A 246 17.11 32.31 -0.18
CA VAL A 246 18.32 31.67 -0.74
C VAL A 246 18.06 31.12 -2.15
N TYR A 247 16.84 30.59 -2.39
CA TYR A 247 16.50 29.94 -3.64
C TYR A 247 15.64 30.77 -4.60
N ALA A 248 15.19 32.00 -4.21
CA ALA A 248 14.35 32.84 -5.07
C ALA A 248 15.00 33.19 -6.42
N SER A 249 16.31 33.39 -6.43
CA SER A 249 17.07 33.73 -7.65
C SER A 249 17.69 32.52 -8.34
N LYS A 250 17.61 31.32 -7.74
CA LYS A 250 18.21 30.11 -8.31
C LYS A 250 17.27 29.51 -9.36
N GLN A 251 17.83 29.23 -10.54
CA GLN A 251 17.12 28.55 -11.64
C GLN A 251 17.24 27.03 -11.56
N VAL A 252 18.25 26.52 -10.85
CA VAL A 252 18.52 25.09 -10.75
C VAL A 252 18.85 24.74 -9.30
N ALA A 253 18.30 23.64 -8.82
CA ALA A 253 18.69 22.96 -7.59
C ALA A 253 19.14 21.53 -7.94
N LEU A 254 19.96 20.92 -7.08
CA LEU A 254 20.31 19.51 -7.14
C LEU A 254 19.74 18.80 -5.90
N PRO A 255 19.40 17.51 -5.97
CA PRO A 255 18.93 16.76 -4.82
C PRO A 255 19.92 16.79 -3.64
N GLU A 256 21.20 16.66 -3.90
CA GLU A 256 22.28 16.70 -2.91
C GLU A 256 22.43 18.07 -2.24
N ASP A 257 22.20 19.15 -3.01
CA ASP A 257 22.23 20.53 -2.47
C ASP A 257 21.08 20.74 -1.46
N LEU A 258 19.88 20.21 -1.77
CA LEU A 258 18.73 20.29 -0.87
C LEU A 258 18.93 19.41 0.37
N TRP A 259 19.49 18.22 0.20
CA TRP A 259 19.86 17.33 1.29
C TRP A 259 20.82 18.02 2.27
N SER A 260 21.87 18.61 1.75
CA SER A 260 22.87 19.34 2.53
C SER A 260 22.31 20.62 3.14
N TYR A 261 21.48 21.37 2.38
CA TYR A 261 20.86 22.60 2.86
C TYR A 261 20.01 22.38 4.10
N PHE A 262 19.15 21.34 4.10
CA PHE A 262 18.30 21.02 5.26
C PHE A 262 19.02 20.18 6.33
N SER A 263 20.31 19.84 6.14
CA SER A 263 21.08 18.94 7.04
C SER A 263 20.35 17.64 7.36
N LEU A 264 19.74 17.02 6.35
CA LEU A 264 18.85 15.85 6.53
C LEU A 264 19.54 14.65 7.17
N GLU A 265 20.85 14.54 7.07
CA GLU A 265 21.67 13.56 7.80
C GLU A 265 21.41 13.55 9.30
N ASN A 266 21.22 14.76 9.90
CA ASN A 266 20.97 14.91 11.32
C ASN A 266 19.55 14.51 11.74
N HIS A 267 18.61 14.49 10.78
CA HIS A 267 17.19 14.19 11.01
C HIS A 267 16.82 12.74 10.70
N LEU A 268 17.51 12.10 9.74
CA LEU A 268 17.23 10.72 9.35
C LEU A 268 17.99 9.67 10.16
N HIS A 269 18.96 10.07 10.96
CA HIS A 269 19.76 9.20 11.82
C HIS A 269 20.38 7.98 11.11
N PRO A 270 21.61 8.09 10.59
CA PRO A 270 22.28 7.06 9.77
C PRO A 270 22.38 5.66 10.39
N THR A 271 22.22 5.58 11.71
CA THR A 271 22.26 4.31 12.46
C THR A 271 20.94 3.54 12.49
N THR A 272 19.86 4.10 11.94
CA THR A 272 18.55 3.44 11.92
C THR A 272 18.44 2.45 10.74
N ALA A 273 17.75 1.33 10.95
CA ALA A 273 17.53 0.34 9.90
C ALA A 273 16.79 0.91 8.67
N SER A 274 15.96 1.95 8.86
CA SER A 274 15.21 2.59 7.78
C SER A 274 16.01 3.67 7.02
N TYR A 275 17.23 4.01 7.44
CA TYR A 275 17.97 5.14 6.87
C TYR A 275 18.16 5.06 5.35
N VAL A 276 18.57 3.90 4.84
CA VAL A 276 18.84 3.72 3.39
C VAL A 276 17.55 3.89 2.60
N GLU A 277 16.46 3.32 3.09
CA GLU A 277 15.14 3.43 2.46
C GLU A 277 14.62 4.88 2.53
N ASP A 278 14.66 5.49 3.71
CA ASP A 278 14.23 6.88 3.94
C ASP A 278 15.03 7.85 3.05
N ARG A 279 16.35 7.65 2.93
CA ARG A 279 17.21 8.46 2.05
C ARG A 279 16.83 8.31 0.59
N THR A 280 16.57 7.08 0.15
CA THR A 280 16.14 6.82 -1.23
C THR A 280 14.84 7.53 -1.57
N TYR A 281 13.83 7.44 -0.69
CA TYR A 281 12.56 8.15 -0.87
C TYR A 281 12.75 9.68 -0.95
N VAL A 282 13.57 10.24 -0.09
CA VAL A 282 13.86 11.69 -0.09
C VAL A 282 14.55 12.13 -1.38
N MET A 283 15.55 11.38 -1.83
CA MET A 283 16.30 11.72 -3.06
C MET A 283 15.44 11.59 -4.32
N ASP A 284 14.61 10.57 -4.40
CA ASP A 284 13.63 10.40 -5.48
C ASP A 284 12.61 11.54 -5.49
N PHE A 285 12.12 11.93 -4.32
CA PHE A 285 11.19 13.05 -4.17
C PHE A 285 11.80 14.36 -4.66
N PHE A 286 13.03 14.68 -4.25
CA PHE A 286 13.74 15.86 -4.71
C PHE A 286 13.97 15.83 -6.22
N THR A 287 14.36 14.70 -6.76
CA THR A 287 14.59 14.53 -8.20
C THR A 287 13.32 14.86 -8.99
N ARG A 288 12.17 14.34 -8.58
CA ARG A 288 10.88 14.61 -9.24
C ARG A 288 10.46 16.07 -9.14
N MET A 289 10.59 16.66 -7.95
CA MET A 289 10.26 18.06 -7.73
C MET A 289 11.12 18.99 -8.59
N ILE A 290 12.42 18.69 -8.73
CA ILE A 290 13.36 19.44 -9.57
C ILE A 290 13.06 19.23 -11.06
N THR A 291 12.73 18.00 -11.48
CA THR A 291 12.32 17.70 -12.85
C THR A 291 11.09 18.51 -13.24
N TYR A 292 10.05 18.46 -12.41
CA TYR A 292 8.84 19.28 -12.61
C TYR A 292 9.16 20.77 -12.73
N GLN A 293 9.98 21.32 -11.82
CA GLN A 293 10.39 22.72 -11.83
C GLN A 293 11.08 23.11 -13.15
N LYS A 294 11.95 22.23 -13.66
CA LYS A 294 12.66 22.45 -14.94
C LYS A 294 11.70 22.42 -16.14
N GLU A 295 10.78 21.47 -16.18
CA GLU A 295 9.76 21.34 -17.24
C GLU A 295 8.84 22.57 -17.29
N GLN A 296 8.49 23.13 -16.14
CA GLN A 296 7.67 24.34 -16.05
C GLN A 296 8.46 25.63 -16.29
N GLN A 297 9.78 25.56 -16.47
CA GLN A 297 10.68 26.71 -16.69
C GLN A 297 10.54 27.82 -15.63
N LYS A 298 10.28 27.44 -14.37
CA LYS A 298 10.10 28.34 -13.22
C LYS A 298 11.36 28.40 -12.37
N ASN A 299 11.49 29.44 -11.53
CA ASN A 299 12.52 29.42 -10.49
C ASN A 299 12.21 28.34 -9.45
N VAL A 300 13.20 28.01 -8.61
CA VAL A 300 13.11 26.89 -7.66
C VAL A 300 11.93 27.06 -6.71
N VAL A 301 11.72 28.24 -6.12
CA VAL A 301 10.67 28.49 -5.12
C VAL A 301 9.28 28.38 -5.74
N GLU A 302 9.07 28.97 -6.91
CA GLU A 302 7.77 28.91 -7.60
C GLU A 302 7.45 27.51 -8.07
N GLY A 303 8.40 26.81 -8.71
CA GLY A 303 8.22 25.44 -9.19
C GLY A 303 7.93 24.46 -8.05
N PHE A 304 8.65 24.60 -6.93
CA PHE A 304 8.43 23.77 -5.76
C PHE A 304 7.09 24.05 -5.09
N SER A 305 6.70 25.33 -4.97
CA SER A 305 5.38 25.70 -4.42
C SER A 305 4.25 25.10 -5.23
N GLU A 306 4.34 25.15 -6.55
CA GLU A 306 3.33 24.60 -7.44
C GLU A 306 3.27 23.06 -7.37
N PHE A 307 4.43 22.41 -7.42
CA PHE A 307 4.52 20.96 -7.27
C PHE A 307 3.90 20.47 -5.95
N LEU A 308 4.23 21.13 -4.82
CA LEU A 308 3.68 20.79 -3.52
C LEU A 308 2.17 21.05 -3.41
N ASN A 309 1.66 22.09 -4.07
CA ASN A 309 0.22 22.37 -4.13
C ASN A 309 -0.50 21.31 -4.98
N MET A 310 0.02 20.97 -6.14
CA MET A 310 -0.53 19.89 -6.98
C MET A 310 -0.53 18.56 -6.24
N ALA A 311 0.56 18.22 -5.56
CA ALA A 311 0.66 17.02 -4.75
C ALA A 311 -0.41 16.93 -3.67
N SER A 312 -0.80 18.08 -3.10
CA SER A 312 -1.86 18.15 -2.07
C SER A 312 -3.26 18.08 -2.64
N LEU A 313 -3.51 18.73 -3.77
CA LEU A 313 -4.84 18.82 -4.40
C LEU A 313 -5.24 17.52 -5.11
N TYR A 314 -4.31 16.90 -5.80
CA TYR A 314 -4.61 15.74 -6.64
C TYR A 314 -4.29 14.41 -5.97
N GLY A 315 -3.82 14.42 -4.71
CA GLY A 315 -3.39 13.20 -4.03
C GLY A 315 -2.36 12.45 -4.86
N MET A 316 -1.59 13.22 -5.68
CA MET A 316 -0.65 12.62 -6.60
C MET A 316 0.22 11.65 -5.83
N ASN A 317 0.27 10.43 -6.27
CA ASN A 317 1.27 9.45 -5.91
C ASN A 317 2.62 10.05 -6.33
N ILE A 318 3.18 10.92 -5.48
CA ILE A 318 4.49 11.55 -5.71
C ILE A 318 5.57 10.47 -5.85
N LEU A 319 5.23 9.26 -5.39
CA LEU A 319 6.05 8.05 -5.50
C LEU A 319 5.61 7.12 -6.62
N LYS A 320 4.60 7.48 -7.43
CA LYS A 320 4.46 6.75 -8.67
C LYS A 320 5.80 6.95 -9.42
N LYS A 321 6.64 5.91 -9.43
CA LYS A 321 7.11 5.49 -10.74
C LYS A 321 5.83 5.43 -11.54
N GLU A 322 5.58 6.40 -12.42
CA GLU A 322 4.55 6.23 -13.41
C GLU A 322 4.79 4.85 -13.94
N ILE A 323 3.77 4.00 -13.90
CA ILE A 323 3.81 2.77 -14.65
C ILE A 323 3.95 3.29 -16.06
N HIS A 324 5.19 3.46 -16.50
CA HIS A 324 5.46 3.82 -17.86
C HIS A 324 5.00 2.59 -18.63
N ASN A 325 3.83 2.70 -19.28
CA ASN A 325 3.40 1.70 -20.24
C ASN A 325 4.45 1.48 -21.35
N GLU A 326 5.47 2.33 -21.38
CA GLU A 326 6.60 2.24 -22.26
C GLU A 326 7.63 1.18 -21.88
N ASN A 327 7.76 0.86 -20.57
CA ASN A 327 8.65 -0.21 -20.14
C ASN A 327 7.97 -1.58 -20.35
N ASP A 328 8.62 -2.45 -21.11
CA ASP A 328 8.13 -3.80 -21.33
C ASP A 328 8.37 -4.67 -20.08
N THR A 329 7.51 -4.50 -19.08
CA THR A 329 7.57 -5.17 -17.77
C THR A 329 6.21 -5.71 -17.37
N VAL A 330 6.17 -6.87 -16.70
CA VAL A 330 4.95 -7.41 -16.07
C VAL A 330 4.51 -6.50 -14.94
N LYS A 331 3.23 -6.22 -14.85
CA LYS A 331 2.69 -5.33 -13.81
C LYS A 331 2.18 -6.13 -12.61
N LEU A 332 2.82 -5.91 -11.45
CA LEU A 332 2.42 -6.48 -10.16
C LEU A 332 1.66 -5.43 -9.36
N MET A 333 0.38 -5.66 -9.05
CA MET A 333 -0.42 -4.64 -8.37
C MET A 333 -1.59 -5.22 -7.56
N THR A 334 -2.05 -4.43 -6.59
CA THR A 334 -3.28 -4.77 -5.89
C THR A 334 -4.50 -4.56 -6.78
N LEU A 335 -5.59 -5.28 -6.51
CA LEU A 335 -6.88 -5.06 -7.19
C LEU A 335 -7.30 -3.58 -7.18
N HIS A 336 -7.09 -2.86 -6.09
CA HIS A 336 -7.37 -1.41 -6.03
C HIS A 336 -6.49 -0.59 -6.97
N ALA A 337 -5.23 -0.99 -7.13
CA ALA A 337 -4.29 -0.27 -7.99
C ALA A 337 -4.59 -0.47 -9.48
N SER A 338 -5.32 -1.52 -9.83
CA SER A 338 -5.68 -1.83 -11.21
C SER A 338 -6.77 -0.93 -11.79
N LYS A 339 -7.49 -0.17 -10.93
CA LYS A 339 -8.55 0.73 -11.39
C LYS A 339 -8.00 1.76 -12.39
N GLY A 340 -8.68 1.92 -13.51
CA GLY A 340 -8.28 2.81 -14.61
C GLY A 340 -7.29 2.20 -15.60
N LEU A 341 -6.70 1.03 -15.31
CA LEU A 341 -5.78 0.34 -16.20
C LEU A 341 -6.48 -0.79 -16.97
N GLU A 342 -5.80 -1.34 -18.00
CA GLU A 342 -6.30 -2.47 -18.78
C GLU A 342 -5.14 -3.23 -19.42
N PHE A 343 -5.27 -4.58 -19.49
CA PHE A 343 -4.22 -5.49 -19.96
C PHE A 343 -4.82 -6.57 -20.83
N SER A 344 -4.06 -7.07 -21.79
CA SER A 344 -4.50 -8.22 -22.62
C SER A 344 -4.67 -9.47 -21.77
N HIS A 345 -3.73 -9.73 -20.86
CA HIS A 345 -3.73 -10.89 -19.98
C HIS A 345 -3.68 -10.47 -18.51
N VAL A 346 -4.64 -10.94 -17.72
CA VAL A 346 -4.74 -10.66 -16.28
C VAL A 346 -4.77 -11.97 -15.51
N PHE A 347 -3.92 -12.05 -14.50
CA PHE A 347 -3.86 -13.11 -13.51
C PHE A 347 -4.32 -12.56 -12.16
N ILE A 348 -5.40 -13.12 -11.56
CA ILE A 348 -5.85 -12.74 -10.22
C ILE A 348 -5.54 -13.89 -9.26
N THR A 349 -4.65 -13.62 -8.33
CA THR A 349 -4.03 -14.62 -7.45
C THR A 349 -4.67 -14.68 -6.09
N GLY A 350 -4.66 -15.85 -5.46
CA GLY A 350 -5.13 -16.03 -4.09
C GLY A 350 -6.63 -15.80 -3.91
N VAL A 351 -7.49 -16.31 -4.80
CA VAL A 351 -8.95 -16.20 -4.67
C VAL A 351 -9.47 -17.17 -3.61
N ASN A 352 -8.98 -16.97 -2.38
CA ASN A 352 -9.34 -17.69 -1.16
C ASN A 352 -10.17 -16.79 -0.25
N TYR A 353 -11.08 -17.35 0.56
CA TYR A 353 -11.75 -16.57 1.60
C TYR A 353 -10.76 -16.11 2.67
N GLY A 354 -10.78 -14.81 2.97
CA GLY A 354 -9.80 -14.15 3.83
C GLY A 354 -8.69 -13.41 3.05
N LEU A 355 -8.62 -13.62 1.72
CA LEU A 355 -7.85 -12.80 0.77
C LEU A 355 -8.78 -12.14 -0.26
N ILE A 356 -9.42 -12.95 -1.11
CA ILE A 356 -10.43 -12.49 -2.07
C ILE A 356 -11.69 -13.34 -1.89
N PRO A 357 -12.71 -12.83 -1.20
CA PRO A 357 -12.76 -11.56 -0.45
C PRO A 357 -12.00 -11.60 0.88
N LEU A 358 -11.63 -10.42 1.40
CA LEU A 358 -11.21 -10.30 2.80
C LEU A 358 -12.35 -10.67 3.75
N GLN A 359 -12.02 -10.94 5.01
CA GLN A 359 -13.02 -11.05 6.06
C GLN A 359 -13.61 -9.66 6.33
N THR A 360 -14.91 -9.54 6.15
CA THR A 360 -15.67 -8.31 6.31
C THR A 360 -16.48 -8.34 7.60
N LYS A 361 -16.80 -7.18 8.16
CA LYS A 361 -17.60 -7.02 9.37
C LYS A 361 -19.03 -6.57 9.09
N SER A 362 -19.26 -6.02 7.91
CA SER A 362 -20.57 -5.52 7.48
C SER A 362 -20.92 -6.00 6.07
N PHE A 363 -22.19 -5.87 5.72
CA PHE A 363 -22.69 -6.21 4.39
C PHE A 363 -22.14 -5.24 3.33
N GLU A 364 -21.98 -3.96 3.68
CA GLU A 364 -21.45 -2.93 2.81
C GLU A 364 -19.98 -3.19 2.44
N GLU A 365 -19.16 -3.65 3.42
CA GLU A 365 -17.78 -4.06 3.15
C GLU A 365 -17.73 -5.28 2.22
N GLU A 366 -18.68 -6.21 2.37
CA GLU A 366 -18.77 -7.39 1.52
C GLU A 366 -19.15 -7.04 0.09
N GLU A 367 -20.08 -6.12 -0.11
CA GLU A 367 -20.42 -5.58 -1.43
C GLU A 367 -19.24 -4.84 -2.06
N GLU A 368 -18.45 -4.11 -1.27
CA GLU A 368 -17.24 -3.43 -1.76
C GLU A 368 -16.17 -4.43 -2.22
N GLU A 369 -15.94 -5.52 -1.49
CA GLU A 369 -15.04 -6.60 -1.92
C GLU A 369 -15.54 -7.26 -3.24
N GLN A 370 -16.85 -7.41 -3.39
CA GLN A 370 -17.44 -7.93 -4.63
C GLN A 370 -17.22 -6.97 -5.80
N ARG A 371 -17.45 -5.67 -5.61
CA ARG A 371 -17.16 -4.63 -6.62
C ARG A 371 -15.67 -4.56 -6.95
N LEU A 372 -14.80 -4.72 -5.95
CA LEU A 372 -13.36 -4.75 -6.16
C LEU A 372 -12.94 -5.94 -7.05
N PHE A 373 -13.55 -7.10 -6.85
CA PHE A 373 -13.29 -8.26 -7.70
C PHE A 373 -13.83 -8.05 -9.13
N PHE A 374 -15.03 -7.46 -9.26
CA PHE A 374 -15.57 -7.03 -10.56
C PHE A 374 -14.62 -6.07 -11.29
N VAL A 375 -14.06 -5.07 -10.59
CA VAL A 375 -13.08 -4.15 -11.17
C VAL A 375 -11.86 -4.92 -11.69
N GLY A 376 -11.31 -5.84 -10.91
CA GLY A 376 -10.15 -6.65 -11.31
C GLY A 376 -10.43 -7.48 -12.58
N ILE A 377 -11.57 -8.17 -12.62
CA ILE A 377 -12.00 -8.97 -13.79
C ILE A 377 -12.10 -8.09 -15.05
N THR A 378 -12.73 -6.91 -14.93
CA THR A 378 -12.95 -6.01 -16.06
C THR A 378 -11.71 -5.27 -16.54
N ARG A 379 -10.53 -5.52 -15.93
CA ARG A 379 -9.24 -5.02 -16.44
C ARG A 379 -8.70 -5.90 -17.57
N ALA A 380 -9.15 -7.15 -17.66
CA ALA A 380 -8.73 -8.07 -18.71
C ALA A 380 -9.44 -7.76 -20.04
N LYS A 381 -8.66 -7.76 -21.13
CA LYS A 381 -9.17 -7.61 -22.50
C LYS A 381 -9.50 -8.96 -23.14
N GLU A 382 -8.56 -9.89 -23.09
CA GLU A 382 -8.58 -11.12 -23.88
C GLU A 382 -8.53 -12.38 -23.02
N HIS A 383 -7.67 -12.39 -22.00
CA HIS A 383 -7.44 -13.57 -21.19
C HIS A 383 -7.52 -13.25 -19.69
N LEU A 384 -8.26 -14.09 -18.96
CA LEU A 384 -8.38 -14.00 -17.49
C LEU A 384 -8.09 -15.37 -16.88
N GLU A 385 -7.12 -15.41 -15.96
CA GLU A 385 -6.80 -16.58 -15.17
C GLU A 385 -6.93 -16.26 -13.68
N LEU A 386 -7.61 -17.14 -12.95
CA LEU A 386 -7.85 -17.03 -11.52
C LEU A 386 -7.17 -18.19 -10.80
N SER A 387 -6.59 -17.97 -9.63
CA SER A 387 -5.96 -19.03 -8.86
C SER A 387 -6.34 -18.99 -7.39
N TYR A 388 -6.26 -20.14 -6.74
CA TYR A 388 -6.50 -20.28 -5.30
C TYR A 388 -5.58 -21.31 -4.68
N TYR A 389 -5.38 -21.24 -3.35
CA TYR A 389 -4.48 -22.11 -2.61
C TYR A 389 -5.22 -23.20 -1.83
N THR A 390 -4.65 -24.40 -1.78
CA THR A 390 -5.05 -25.45 -0.82
C THR A 390 -4.27 -25.34 0.49
N SER A 391 -3.11 -24.68 0.49
CA SER A 391 -2.30 -24.36 1.67
C SER A 391 -1.82 -22.90 1.61
N PRO A 392 -2.64 -21.91 2.02
CA PRO A 392 -2.31 -20.49 1.89
C PRO A 392 -1.12 -20.04 2.77
N GLY A 393 -0.61 -20.89 3.66
CA GLY A 393 0.61 -20.66 4.42
C GLY A 393 0.53 -19.44 5.33
N GLN A 394 1.39 -18.46 5.06
CA GLN A 394 1.49 -17.20 5.84
C GLN A 394 0.28 -16.28 5.74
N TYR A 395 -0.62 -16.49 4.80
CA TYR A 395 -1.80 -15.66 4.64
C TYR A 395 -2.93 -16.15 5.56
N ARG A 396 -3.63 -15.21 6.21
CA ARG A 396 -4.82 -15.51 7.03
C ARG A 396 -6.03 -15.81 6.14
N ALA A 397 -5.93 -16.86 5.35
CA ALA A 397 -6.94 -17.27 4.38
C ALA A 397 -7.38 -18.71 4.64
N ALA A 398 -8.64 -19.01 4.31
CA ALA A 398 -9.13 -20.38 4.36
C ALA A 398 -8.56 -21.20 3.19
N PRO A 399 -8.18 -22.47 3.41
CA PRO A 399 -7.82 -23.37 2.31
C PRO A 399 -8.97 -23.57 1.32
N GLY A 400 -8.63 -23.66 0.03
CA GLY A 400 -9.58 -23.93 -1.05
C GLY A 400 -10.24 -22.67 -1.63
N PRO A 401 -11.07 -22.86 -2.68
CA PRO A 401 -11.64 -21.76 -3.43
C PRO A 401 -12.64 -20.94 -2.63
N SER A 402 -12.59 -19.63 -2.76
CA SER A 402 -13.60 -18.74 -2.19
C SER A 402 -14.96 -18.95 -2.87
N ARG A 403 -16.02 -18.42 -2.25
CA ARG A 403 -17.36 -18.43 -2.83
C ARG A 403 -17.42 -17.72 -4.19
N TYR A 404 -16.52 -16.74 -4.46
CA TYR A 404 -16.50 -16.03 -5.73
C TYR A 404 -16.23 -16.97 -6.92
N LEU A 405 -15.30 -17.91 -6.77
CA LEU A 405 -15.06 -18.91 -7.83
C LEU A 405 -16.27 -19.83 -8.04
N ARG A 406 -17.06 -20.09 -7.01
CA ARG A 406 -18.28 -20.92 -7.11
C ARG A 406 -19.47 -20.18 -7.75
N MET A 407 -19.44 -18.84 -7.80
CA MET A 407 -20.44 -18.02 -8.49
C MET A 407 -20.26 -18.04 -10.01
N ILE A 408 -19.08 -18.43 -10.49
CA ILE A 408 -18.80 -18.47 -11.94
C ILE A 408 -19.42 -19.73 -12.54
N PRO A 409 -20.29 -19.61 -13.56
CA PRO A 409 -20.88 -20.77 -14.24
C PRO A 409 -19.83 -21.66 -14.91
N GLY A 410 -19.95 -22.98 -14.74
CA GLY A 410 -18.97 -23.95 -15.26
C GLY A 410 -18.77 -23.93 -16.78
N ASN A 411 -19.79 -23.51 -17.54
CA ASN A 411 -19.67 -23.37 -19.00
C ASN A 411 -18.75 -22.21 -19.43
N LEU A 412 -18.43 -21.28 -18.54
CA LEU A 412 -17.49 -20.18 -18.77
C LEU A 412 -16.06 -20.53 -18.36
N ILE A 413 -15.86 -21.67 -17.71
CA ILE A 413 -14.56 -22.13 -17.23
C ILE A 413 -13.99 -23.14 -18.22
N GLU A 414 -12.71 -23.00 -18.54
CA GLU A 414 -11.97 -24.01 -19.30
C GLU A 414 -11.74 -25.25 -18.42
N GLY A 415 -11.81 -26.45 -19.02
CA GLY A 415 -11.57 -27.68 -18.28
C GLY A 415 -10.18 -27.66 -17.63
N GLN A 416 -10.11 -28.05 -16.36
CA GLN A 416 -8.86 -28.09 -15.60
C GLN A 416 -7.86 -28.99 -16.32
N GLU A 417 -6.83 -28.41 -16.92
CA GLU A 417 -5.64 -29.18 -17.29
C GLU A 417 -4.96 -29.64 -15.99
N LYS A 418 -4.55 -30.90 -15.95
CA LYS A 418 -3.71 -31.41 -14.87
C LYS A 418 -2.47 -30.52 -14.78
N ASP A 419 -2.24 -29.97 -13.60
CA ASP A 419 -1.07 -29.14 -13.28
C ASP A 419 0.18 -29.77 -13.88
N ARG A 420 0.96 -28.99 -14.64
CA ARG A 420 2.31 -29.37 -15.01
C ARG A 420 3.07 -29.66 -13.72
N GLU A 421 3.62 -30.85 -13.58
CA GLU A 421 4.57 -31.17 -12.52
C GLU A 421 5.78 -30.24 -12.70
N SER A 422 5.74 -29.07 -12.03
CA SER A 422 6.97 -28.33 -11.75
C SER A 422 7.88 -29.29 -11.00
N SER A 423 9.14 -29.43 -11.38
CA SER A 423 10.01 -30.39 -10.72
C SER A 423 10.02 -30.05 -9.22
N ALA A 424 9.47 -30.93 -8.40
CA ALA A 424 9.26 -30.72 -6.96
C ALA A 424 10.56 -30.31 -6.25
N THR A 425 11.70 -30.66 -6.82
CA THR A 425 13.04 -30.32 -6.36
C THR A 425 13.36 -28.82 -6.54
N HIS A 426 13.07 -28.25 -7.73
CA HIS A 426 13.31 -26.83 -8.00
C HIS A 426 12.47 -25.94 -7.08
N LEU A 427 11.20 -26.28 -6.91
CA LEU A 427 10.27 -25.56 -6.02
C LEU A 427 10.70 -25.59 -4.55
N GLN A 428 11.19 -26.76 -4.07
CA GLN A 428 11.72 -26.88 -2.70
C GLN A 428 12.98 -26.06 -2.48
N ASP A 429 13.89 -26.04 -3.47
CA ASP A 429 15.13 -25.28 -3.39
C ASP A 429 14.87 -23.78 -3.45
N LEU A 430 14.00 -23.32 -4.35
CA LEU A 430 13.55 -21.93 -4.45
C LEU A 430 12.89 -21.46 -3.16
N LYS A 431 11.95 -22.25 -2.62
CA LYS A 431 11.28 -21.96 -1.35
C LYS A 431 12.27 -21.86 -0.20
N ARG A 432 13.24 -22.76 -0.11
CA ARG A 432 14.28 -22.75 0.92
C ARG A 432 15.15 -21.50 0.84
N GLN A 433 15.54 -21.08 -0.36
CA GLN A 433 16.36 -19.88 -0.58
C GLN A 433 15.60 -18.62 -0.17
N ILE A 434 14.36 -18.44 -0.62
CA ILE A 434 13.53 -17.28 -0.29
C ILE A 434 13.26 -17.19 1.23
N LEU A 435 13.01 -18.32 1.90
CA LEU A 435 12.80 -18.34 3.34
C LEU A 435 14.09 -18.05 4.12
N ALA A 436 15.26 -18.48 3.62
CA ALA A 436 16.56 -18.17 4.22
C ALA A 436 16.89 -16.68 4.11
N GLU A 437 16.71 -16.08 2.93
CA GLU A 437 16.92 -14.64 2.69
C GLU A 437 16.00 -13.77 3.58
N ARG A 438 14.74 -14.20 3.78
CA ARG A 438 13.82 -13.51 4.71
C ARG A 438 14.26 -13.63 6.18
N ALA A 439 14.73 -14.81 6.60
CA ALA A 439 15.22 -15.01 7.96
C ALA A 439 16.44 -14.12 8.23
N GLU A 440 17.38 -14.05 7.28
CA GLU A 440 18.55 -13.19 7.36
C GLU A 440 18.18 -11.69 7.41
N HIS A 441 17.16 -11.29 6.66
CA HIS A 441 16.65 -9.91 6.67
C HIS A 441 15.96 -9.54 8.00
N ILE A 442 15.26 -10.49 8.61
CA ILE A 442 14.64 -10.35 9.95
C ILE A 442 15.73 -10.29 11.02
N GLU A 443 16.74 -11.17 10.97
CA GLU A 443 17.87 -11.14 11.91
C GLU A 443 18.67 -9.85 11.81
N LEU A 444 18.87 -9.29 10.61
CA LEU A 444 19.50 -7.98 10.42
C LEU A 444 18.64 -6.84 10.99
N GLN A 445 17.32 -6.94 10.89
CA GLN A 445 16.40 -5.96 11.49
C GLN A 445 16.35 -6.08 13.03
N GLU A 446 16.48 -7.28 13.58
CA GLU A 446 16.55 -7.51 15.03
C GLU A 446 17.92 -7.17 15.60
N ALA A 447 19.02 -7.48 14.92
CA ALA A 447 20.37 -7.08 15.31
C ALA A 447 20.53 -5.53 15.35
N GLY A 448 19.87 -4.81 14.45
CA GLY A 448 19.82 -3.34 14.49
C GLY A 448 19.05 -2.77 15.69
N LYS A 449 18.16 -3.55 16.31
CA LYS A 449 17.42 -3.15 17.53
C LYS A 449 18.19 -3.38 18.83
N ILE A 450 19.22 -4.22 18.84
CA ILE A 450 19.96 -4.64 20.05
C ILE A 450 21.20 -3.76 20.33
N SER A 451 21.65 -2.92 19.41
CA SER A 451 22.87 -2.12 19.58
C SER A 451 22.72 -0.80 20.35
N GLY A 452 21.61 -0.60 21.06
CA GLY A 452 21.31 0.61 21.85
C GLY A 452 21.19 0.39 23.34
N GLY A 453 22.22 -0.15 24.07
CA GLY A 453 22.09 -0.21 25.52
C GLY A 453 23.22 -0.90 26.29
N LYS A 454 24.25 -0.09 26.64
CA LYS A 454 25.13 -0.21 27.81
C LYS A 454 26.00 -1.46 28.05
N ASN A 455 27.28 -1.30 27.84
CA ASN A 455 28.39 -1.96 28.59
C ASN A 455 28.42 -1.50 30.09
N PRO A 456 29.22 -2.08 31.01
CA PRO A 456 29.97 -3.33 31.02
C PRO A 456 30.05 -4.03 32.38
N SER A 457 30.58 -5.22 32.46
CA SER A 457 31.81 -5.56 33.15
C SER A 457 32.06 -7.05 33.27
N ALA A 458 33.30 -7.36 33.13
CA ALA A 458 33.93 -8.67 33.10
C ALA A 458 33.57 -9.61 34.28
N ASN A 459 33.43 -10.91 33.99
CA ASN A 459 34.43 -11.84 34.53
C ASN A 459 34.33 -13.24 33.90
N THR A 460 35.48 -13.75 33.60
CA THR A 460 35.95 -15.06 33.23
C THR A 460 35.21 -16.26 33.84
N GLY A 461 35.06 -17.33 32.99
CA GLY A 461 34.78 -18.65 33.53
C GLY A 461 34.37 -19.67 32.48
N THR A 462 35.32 -20.19 31.71
CA THR A 462 35.23 -21.41 30.91
C THR A 462 34.79 -22.60 31.76
N LYS A 463 33.73 -23.31 31.34
CA LYS A 463 33.63 -24.77 31.57
C LYS A 463 32.61 -25.41 30.62
N ASN A 464 33.12 -26.25 29.76
CA ASN A 464 32.41 -27.33 29.10
C ASN A 464 31.75 -28.24 30.13
N ILE A 465 30.51 -28.62 29.93
CA ILE A 465 29.97 -29.88 30.45
C ILE A 465 28.93 -30.42 29.46
N SER A 466 29.13 -31.67 29.17
CA SER A 466 28.39 -32.61 28.32
C SER A 466 26.97 -32.90 28.83
N VAL A 467 26.15 -33.22 27.84
CA VAL A 467 24.95 -34.08 27.82
C VAL A 467 24.64 -34.84 29.14
N GLY A 468 23.44 -34.58 29.64
CA GLY A 468 22.80 -35.43 30.66
C GLY A 468 21.30 -35.19 30.61
N ASN A 469 20.56 -36.18 30.12
CA ASN A 469 19.11 -36.28 30.28
C ASN A 469 18.77 -36.39 31.77
N GLU A 470 18.04 -35.41 32.29
CA GLU A 470 17.25 -35.62 33.48
C GLU A 470 15.92 -34.90 33.35
N ALA A 471 14.85 -35.67 33.45
CA ALA A 471 13.46 -35.21 33.49
C ALA A 471 13.24 -34.40 34.77
N VAL A 472 13.13 -33.10 34.62
CA VAL A 472 12.59 -32.23 35.69
C VAL A 472 11.08 -32.09 35.45
N THR A 473 10.31 -32.69 36.32
CA THR A 473 8.87 -32.53 36.46
C THR A 473 8.57 -31.09 36.90
N THR A 474 8.49 -30.19 35.97
CA THR A 474 7.93 -28.86 36.21
C THR A 474 6.41 -28.99 36.17
N GLN A 475 5.72 -28.63 37.27
CA GLN A 475 4.27 -28.46 37.30
C GLN A 475 3.89 -27.55 36.13
N LYS A 476 3.18 -28.10 35.14
CA LYS A 476 2.68 -27.34 34.00
C LYS A 476 1.68 -26.31 34.51
N ARG A 477 1.96 -25.03 34.34
CA ARG A 477 1.05 -23.91 34.68
C ARG A 477 -0.26 -24.10 33.94
N ARG A 478 -1.39 -24.16 34.65
CA ARG A 478 -2.71 -24.36 34.07
C ARG A 478 -3.45 -23.03 33.97
N VAL A 479 -4.15 -22.86 32.85
CA VAL A 479 -4.91 -21.65 32.54
C VAL A 479 -6.30 -22.02 32.03
N ARG A 480 -7.25 -21.09 32.15
CA ARG A 480 -8.61 -21.21 31.63
C ARG A 480 -8.90 -20.10 30.63
N HIS A 481 -9.49 -20.47 29.52
CA HIS A 481 -9.93 -19.52 28.47
C HIS A 481 -11.47 -19.63 28.33
N PRO A 482 -12.22 -18.51 28.20
CA PRO A 482 -13.68 -18.51 28.11
C PRO A 482 -14.25 -19.37 26.98
N LYS A 483 -13.53 -19.47 25.86
CA LYS A 483 -13.97 -20.21 24.66
C LYS A 483 -13.41 -21.64 24.59
N TYR A 484 -12.19 -21.86 25.08
CA TYR A 484 -11.45 -23.11 24.87
C TYR A 484 -11.35 -23.99 26.15
N GLY A 485 -11.92 -23.53 27.27
CA GLY A 485 -11.86 -24.28 28.51
C GLY A 485 -10.51 -24.25 29.20
N THR A 486 -10.16 -25.32 29.93
CA THR A 486 -8.88 -25.45 30.65
C THR A 486 -7.79 -26.04 29.78
N GLY A 487 -6.55 -25.65 30.04
CA GLY A 487 -5.38 -26.13 29.30
C GLY A 487 -4.08 -25.89 30.06
N SER A 488 -2.99 -26.46 29.57
CA SER A 488 -1.63 -26.34 30.12
C SER A 488 -0.78 -25.42 29.24
N VAL A 489 -0.05 -24.51 29.84
CA VAL A 489 0.89 -23.64 29.10
C VAL A 489 2.07 -24.50 28.58
N VAL A 490 2.28 -24.49 27.28
CA VAL A 490 3.34 -25.22 26.58
C VAL A 490 4.54 -24.33 26.32
N ARG A 491 4.26 -23.10 25.86
CA ARG A 491 5.29 -22.11 25.53
C ARG A 491 4.77 -20.70 25.80
N GLU A 492 5.66 -19.82 26.20
CA GLU A 492 5.32 -18.42 26.50
C GLU A 492 6.51 -17.52 26.13
N ASP A 493 6.24 -16.43 25.46
CA ASP A 493 7.18 -15.33 25.20
C ASP A 493 6.56 -13.99 25.63
N ASP A 494 7.19 -12.86 25.33
CA ASP A 494 6.74 -11.55 25.80
C ASP A 494 5.34 -11.15 25.30
N MET A 495 4.92 -11.64 24.12
CA MET A 495 3.67 -11.26 23.46
C MET A 495 2.68 -12.40 23.29
N MET A 496 3.17 -13.65 23.16
CA MET A 496 2.37 -14.82 22.83
C MET A 496 2.44 -15.88 23.93
N ILE A 497 1.38 -16.65 24.05
CA ILE A 497 1.29 -17.82 24.93
C ILE A 497 0.66 -18.97 24.17
N THR A 498 1.32 -20.12 24.14
CA THR A 498 0.79 -21.34 23.57
C THR A 498 0.24 -22.22 24.69
N VAL A 499 -1.03 -22.53 24.59
CA VAL A 499 -1.75 -23.35 25.56
C VAL A 499 -2.28 -24.61 24.88
N ASP A 500 -1.99 -25.76 25.45
CA ASP A 500 -2.59 -27.03 25.05
C ASP A 500 -3.89 -27.22 25.86
N PHE A 501 -5.03 -26.96 25.23
CA PHE A 501 -6.34 -27.05 25.83
C PHE A 501 -6.84 -28.49 25.81
N ASP A 502 -7.40 -28.93 26.94
CA ASP A 502 -7.80 -30.32 27.17
C ASP A 502 -8.73 -30.87 26.06
N ASP A 503 -9.63 -30.05 25.51
CA ASP A 503 -10.62 -30.45 24.48
C ASP A 503 -10.32 -29.92 23.07
N TYR A 504 -9.36 -29.00 22.92
CA TYR A 504 -9.15 -28.26 21.66
C TYR A 504 -7.70 -28.30 21.12
N GLY A 505 -6.77 -28.95 21.84
CA GLY A 505 -5.35 -29.03 21.50
C GLY A 505 -4.63 -27.68 21.57
N GLU A 506 -3.44 -27.62 21.02
CA GLU A 506 -2.58 -26.43 21.09
C GLU A 506 -3.17 -25.23 20.35
N LYS A 507 -3.23 -24.08 21.05
CA LYS A 507 -3.62 -22.77 20.52
C LYS A 507 -2.61 -21.71 20.96
N GLU A 508 -2.25 -20.87 20.02
CA GLU A 508 -1.39 -19.71 20.26
C GLU A 508 -2.26 -18.46 20.43
N LEU A 509 -2.10 -17.75 21.54
CA LEU A 509 -2.92 -16.60 21.94
C LEU A 509 -2.03 -15.41 22.28
N MET A 510 -2.48 -14.19 21.95
CA MET A 510 -1.83 -12.96 22.40
C MET A 510 -2.14 -12.73 23.88
N LYS A 511 -1.14 -12.52 24.73
CA LYS A 511 -1.30 -12.29 26.18
C LYS A 511 -2.24 -11.15 26.51
N MET A 512 -2.16 -10.04 25.79
CA MET A 512 -3.01 -8.85 26.03
C MET A 512 -4.50 -9.07 25.72
N PHE A 513 -4.83 -10.04 24.86
CA PHE A 513 -6.19 -10.28 24.39
C PHE A 513 -6.66 -11.71 24.64
N GLY A 514 -5.83 -12.54 25.25
CA GLY A 514 -6.06 -13.98 25.42
C GLY A 514 -7.18 -14.33 26.39
N GLY A 515 -7.62 -13.42 27.24
CA GLY A 515 -8.66 -13.68 28.25
C GLY A 515 -8.37 -14.91 29.12
N LEU A 516 -7.09 -15.19 29.39
CA LEU A 516 -6.63 -16.34 30.16
C LEU A 516 -6.67 -16.04 31.65
N GLU A 517 -7.36 -16.89 32.41
CA GLU A 517 -7.33 -16.88 33.87
C GLU A 517 -6.39 -17.99 34.36
N GLU A 518 -5.47 -17.64 35.27
CA GLU A 518 -4.60 -18.64 35.89
C GLU A 518 -5.39 -19.48 36.86
N LEU A 519 -5.24 -20.79 36.76
CA LEU A 519 -5.79 -21.72 37.71
C LEU A 519 -4.77 -22.04 38.80
N PRO A 520 -5.18 -22.07 40.08
CA PRO A 520 -4.29 -22.31 41.21
C PRO A 520 -3.61 -23.69 41.21
#